data_b4ba3d21b934e9142baa3631fcc78582
#
_entry.id   b4ba3d21b934e9142baa3631fcc78582
#
_cell.length_a   1.000
_cell.length_b   1.000
_cell.length_c   1.000
_cell.angle_alpha   90.00
_cell.angle_beta   90.00
_cell.angle_gamma   90.00
#
_symmetry.space_group_name_H-M   'P 1'
#
loop_
_entity.id
_entity.type
_entity.pdbx_description
1 polymer ?
#
loop_
_entity_poly.entity_id
_entity_poly.type
_entity_poly.pdbx_seq_one_letter_code
_entity_poly.pdbx_strand_id
1 'polypeptide(L)'
;MSPLSDSSSGLGKGNITLNGAEETLLLTLYVRALDAESSHPVLSDQYAVEIASQVENLGYDFKRAVSTNRSTKLLLQNSVCMRARMLDISTEKFLRKHPGPATVIHLACGLDTRSLRVRWQGEGRLWIDADQKEAVELRRKIMKDPEPSKGEYRLIHPNIHDDAWLVDSKIPTDRPALVVFEGLTPYLTQDEVHGLLRRIVSYFQQRGVHGEIRFDAIGVVSYWASTIWFNATLKRMGTRINYYLNDPKTLERNVPGLRFKERMFGMPDLLTLGFLGWVIGFLGWLTDLFGVTSWIGGGYGFEF
;
A
#
# COMPACT_ATOMS: atom_id res chain seq x y z
N MET A 1 -46.18 24.55 -14.10
CA MET A 1 -45.51 24.27 -12.83
C MET A 1 -45.45 22.77 -12.68
N SER A 2 -44.35 22.16 -13.11
CA SER A 2 -44.06 20.74 -12.91
C SER A 2 -42.98 20.61 -11.86
N PRO A 3 -43.07 19.67 -10.91
CA PRO A 3 -42.07 19.53 -9.87
C PRO A 3 -40.82 18.86 -10.42
N LEU A 4 -39.68 19.40 -10.06
CA LEU A 4 -38.36 18.88 -10.29
C LEU A 4 -38.24 17.50 -9.60
N SER A 5 -37.99 16.46 -10.38
CA SER A 5 -37.70 15.12 -9.89
C SER A 5 -36.33 15.11 -9.20
N ASP A 6 -36.37 14.95 -7.91
CA ASP A 6 -35.24 14.70 -7.03
C ASP A 6 -34.65 13.32 -7.38
N SER A 7 -33.56 13.28 -8.15
CA SER A 7 -32.83 12.05 -8.44
C SER A 7 -31.75 11.82 -7.39
N SER A 8 -32.14 11.64 -6.13
CA SER A 8 -31.33 10.95 -5.15
C SER A 8 -31.34 9.47 -5.51
N SER A 9 -30.41 9.02 -6.35
CA SER A 9 -30.15 7.60 -6.58
C SER A 9 -29.57 7.01 -5.29
N GLY A 10 -30.47 6.65 -4.36
CA GLY A 10 -30.16 5.85 -3.20
C GLY A 10 -29.59 4.50 -3.66
N LEU A 11 -28.36 4.25 -3.34
CA LEU A 11 -27.77 2.91 -3.35
C LEU A 11 -28.61 2.05 -2.41
N GLY A 12 -29.45 1.17 -2.99
CA GLY A 12 -30.34 0.31 -2.24
C GLY A 12 -29.54 -0.59 -1.29
N LYS A 13 -30.07 -0.82 -0.09
CA LYS A 13 -29.63 -1.88 0.82
C LYS A 13 -29.76 -3.23 0.10
N GLY A 14 -28.70 -3.73 -0.53
CA GLY A 14 -28.73 -5.03 -1.17
C GLY A 14 -27.50 -5.26 -2.06
N ASN A 15 -26.64 -6.13 -1.61
CA ASN A 15 -25.60 -6.84 -2.37
C ASN A 15 -24.54 -5.96 -3.08
N ILE A 16 -23.58 -5.47 -2.31
CA ILE A 16 -22.27 -5.21 -2.88
C ILE A 16 -21.68 -6.57 -3.21
N THR A 17 -21.79 -7.00 -4.46
CA THR A 17 -21.08 -8.19 -4.97
C THR A 17 -19.68 -7.73 -5.31
N LEU A 18 -18.71 -8.08 -4.46
CA LEU A 18 -17.31 -7.73 -4.65
C LEU A 18 -16.59 -8.88 -5.36
N ASN A 19 -15.66 -8.54 -6.25
CA ASN A 19 -14.68 -9.47 -6.78
C ASN A 19 -13.60 -9.74 -5.72
N GLY A 20 -12.91 -10.88 -5.79
CA GLY A 20 -11.95 -11.27 -4.75
C GLY A 20 -10.85 -10.24 -4.45
N ALA A 21 -10.43 -9.43 -5.43
CA ALA A 21 -9.47 -8.34 -5.22
C ALA A 21 -10.06 -7.22 -4.34
N GLU A 22 -11.32 -6.85 -4.57
CA GLU A 22 -12.03 -5.83 -3.77
C GLU A 22 -12.25 -6.31 -2.33
N GLU A 23 -12.50 -7.61 -2.11
CA GLU A 23 -12.56 -8.18 -0.75
C GLU A 23 -11.25 -8.01 0.02
N THR A 24 -10.10 -8.14 -0.66
CA THR A 24 -8.79 -7.92 -0.04
C THR A 24 -8.61 -6.46 0.36
N LEU A 25 -9.04 -5.52 -0.47
CA LEU A 25 -8.99 -4.09 -0.17
C LEU A 25 -9.84 -3.75 1.06
N LEU A 26 -11.06 -4.28 1.13
CA LEU A 26 -11.94 -4.10 2.27
C LEU A 26 -11.40 -4.75 3.54
N LEU A 27 -10.78 -5.93 3.44
CA LEU A 27 -10.15 -6.59 4.58
C LEU A 27 -9.03 -5.73 5.19
N THR A 28 -8.15 -5.16 4.36
CA THR A 28 -7.07 -4.30 4.84
C THR A 28 -7.58 -2.99 5.42
N LEU A 29 -8.64 -2.40 4.84
CA LEU A 29 -9.34 -1.25 5.39
C LEU A 29 -9.88 -1.55 6.79
N TYR A 30 -10.63 -2.64 6.93
CA TYR A 30 -11.24 -3.03 8.21
C TYR A 30 -10.22 -3.33 9.29
N VAL A 31 -9.11 -3.97 8.94
CA VAL A 31 -8.01 -4.26 9.87
C VAL A 31 -7.39 -2.96 10.39
N ARG A 32 -7.25 -1.92 9.57
CA ARG A 32 -6.79 -0.60 10.01
C ARG A 32 -7.82 0.12 10.88
N ALA A 33 -9.11 -0.04 10.59
CA ALA A 33 -10.17 0.47 11.46
C ALA A 33 -10.13 -0.17 12.84
N LEU A 34 -10.00 -1.51 12.90
CA LEU A 34 -9.86 -2.24 14.17
C LEU A 34 -8.62 -1.83 14.98
N ASP A 35 -7.52 -1.49 14.30
CA ASP A 35 -6.33 -0.95 14.96
C ASP A 35 -6.63 0.41 15.59
N ALA A 36 -7.25 1.31 14.84
CA ALA A 36 -7.55 2.65 15.33
C ALA A 36 -8.51 2.67 16.53
N GLU A 37 -9.40 1.67 16.65
CA GLU A 37 -10.31 1.48 17.79
C GLU A 37 -9.69 0.69 18.95
N SER A 38 -8.46 0.18 18.79
CA SER A 38 -7.79 -0.60 19.83
C SER A 38 -7.24 0.29 20.96
N SER A 39 -6.99 -0.30 22.14
CA SER A 39 -6.41 0.42 23.28
C SER A 39 -4.97 0.89 23.04
N HIS A 40 -4.25 0.26 22.12
CA HIS A 40 -2.87 0.57 21.78
C HIS A 40 -2.69 0.51 20.26
N PRO A 41 -3.20 1.51 19.53
CA PRO A 41 -3.16 1.50 18.08
C PRO A 41 -1.73 1.67 17.54
N VAL A 42 -1.41 0.92 16.52
CA VAL A 42 -0.12 1.00 15.83
C VAL A 42 -0.14 2.12 14.79
N LEU A 43 -1.19 2.20 13.96
CA LEU A 43 -1.33 3.17 12.87
C LEU A 43 -2.25 4.34 13.24
N SER A 44 -3.32 4.08 14.01
CA SER A 44 -4.35 5.07 14.40
C SER A 44 -5.10 5.70 13.23
N ASP A 45 -5.46 4.91 12.23
CA ASP A 45 -6.14 5.38 11.00
C ASP A 45 -7.63 5.66 11.22
N GLN A 46 -7.96 6.86 11.70
CA GLN A 46 -9.35 7.27 11.95
C GLN A 46 -10.20 7.35 10.68
N TYR A 47 -9.58 7.68 9.55
CA TYR A 47 -10.28 7.65 8.25
C TYR A 47 -10.73 6.25 7.86
N ALA A 48 -9.93 5.22 8.20
CA ALA A 48 -10.34 3.84 7.98
C ALA A 48 -11.59 3.47 8.80
N VAL A 49 -11.75 3.99 10.02
CA VAL A 49 -12.96 3.79 10.85
C VAL A 49 -14.20 4.39 10.16
N GLU A 50 -14.08 5.63 9.70
CA GLU A 50 -15.17 6.32 9.02
C GLU A 50 -15.61 5.58 7.75
N ILE A 51 -14.64 5.17 6.92
CA ILE A 51 -14.91 4.49 5.66
C ILE A 51 -15.48 3.08 5.92
N ALA A 52 -14.94 2.33 6.89
CA ALA A 52 -15.47 1.03 7.26
C ALA A 52 -16.93 1.12 7.71
N SER A 53 -17.27 2.11 8.54
CA SER A 53 -18.65 2.38 8.96
C SER A 53 -19.57 2.70 7.78
N GLN A 54 -19.10 3.46 6.79
CA GLN A 54 -19.89 3.72 5.57
C GLN A 54 -20.14 2.45 4.77
N VAL A 55 -19.12 1.58 4.62
CA VAL A 55 -19.24 0.30 3.93
C VAL A 55 -20.19 -0.65 4.65
N GLU A 56 -20.18 -0.69 5.99
CA GLU A 56 -21.16 -1.46 6.79
C GLU A 56 -22.58 -0.93 6.61
N ASN A 57 -22.77 0.40 6.57
CA ASN A 57 -24.06 1.02 6.30
C ASN A 57 -24.60 0.69 4.90
N LEU A 58 -23.73 0.41 3.94
CA LEU A 58 -24.09 -0.09 2.61
C LEU A 58 -24.43 -1.60 2.59
N GLY A 59 -24.35 -2.29 3.74
CA GLY A 59 -24.76 -3.66 3.93
C GLY A 59 -23.64 -4.70 3.83
N TYR A 60 -22.38 -4.29 3.81
CA TYR A 60 -21.24 -5.23 3.84
C TYR A 60 -20.96 -5.71 5.27
N ASP A 61 -20.81 -7.03 5.45
CA ASP A 61 -20.53 -7.64 6.76
C ASP A 61 -19.04 -8.04 6.86
N PHE A 62 -18.22 -7.15 7.43
CA PHE A 62 -16.81 -7.41 7.68
C PHE A 62 -16.52 -8.59 8.62
N LYS A 63 -17.46 -8.95 9.50
CA LYS A 63 -17.26 -10.03 10.47
C LYS A 63 -17.12 -11.39 9.79
N ARG A 64 -17.63 -11.54 8.57
CA ARG A 64 -17.47 -12.76 7.76
C ARG A 64 -16.09 -12.86 7.12
N ALA A 65 -15.41 -11.73 6.90
CA ALA A 65 -14.13 -11.68 6.20
C ALA A 65 -12.93 -11.86 7.16
N VAL A 66 -13.09 -11.57 8.46
CA VAL A 66 -12.00 -11.62 9.44
C VAL A 66 -12.06 -12.91 10.24
N SER A 67 -10.90 -13.55 10.45
CA SER A 67 -10.77 -14.72 11.31
C SER A 67 -11.31 -14.45 12.71
N THR A 68 -12.11 -15.40 13.24
CA THR A 68 -12.61 -15.37 14.62
C THR A 68 -11.51 -15.65 15.67
N ASN A 69 -10.38 -16.22 15.24
CA ASN A 69 -9.26 -16.49 16.14
C ASN A 69 -8.54 -15.18 16.52
N ARG A 70 -8.57 -14.85 17.79
CA ARG A 70 -8.01 -13.60 18.35
C ARG A 70 -6.53 -13.41 18.02
N SER A 71 -5.72 -14.46 18.10
CA SER A 71 -4.27 -14.39 17.84
C SER A 71 -3.98 -14.14 16.38
N THR A 72 -4.68 -14.82 15.47
CA THR A 72 -4.54 -14.63 14.02
C THR A 72 -5.00 -13.22 13.62
N LYS A 73 -6.11 -12.75 14.19
CA LYS A 73 -6.62 -11.40 13.98
C LYS A 73 -5.59 -10.34 14.40
N LEU A 74 -5.02 -10.48 15.61
CA LEU A 74 -4.04 -9.55 16.15
C LEU A 74 -2.75 -9.54 15.33
N LEU A 75 -2.27 -10.71 14.90
CA LEU A 75 -1.07 -10.82 14.06
C LEU A 75 -1.29 -10.12 12.70
N LEU A 76 -2.43 -10.36 12.06
CA LEU A 76 -2.79 -9.71 10.81
C LEU A 76 -2.89 -8.18 10.98
N GLN A 77 -3.59 -7.73 12.02
CA GLN A 77 -3.74 -6.32 12.36
C GLN A 77 -2.37 -5.65 12.54
N ASN A 78 -1.53 -6.22 13.39
CA ASN A 78 -0.21 -5.66 13.67
C ASN A 78 0.68 -5.63 12.41
N SER A 79 0.68 -6.67 11.59
CA SER A 79 1.51 -6.72 10.38
C SER A 79 1.07 -5.70 9.33
N VAL A 80 -0.24 -5.56 9.10
CA VAL A 80 -0.80 -4.57 8.15
C VAL A 80 -0.55 -3.15 8.64
N CYS A 81 -0.85 -2.86 9.91
CA CYS A 81 -0.76 -1.51 10.44
C CYS A 81 0.70 -1.05 10.64
N MET A 82 1.60 -1.96 11.05
CA MET A 82 3.03 -1.65 11.13
C MET A 82 3.61 -1.32 9.75
N ARG A 83 3.30 -2.12 8.74
CA ARG A 83 3.74 -1.88 7.36
C ARG A 83 3.26 -0.52 6.85
N ALA A 84 1.98 -0.21 7.00
CA ALA A 84 1.42 1.08 6.61
C ALA A 84 2.10 2.24 7.34
N ARG A 85 2.27 2.15 8.67
CA ARG A 85 2.93 3.17 9.49
C ARG A 85 4.37 3.43 9.05
N MET A 86 5.15 2.39 8.79
CA MET A 86 6.55 2.55 8.38
C MET A 86 6.68 3.19 7.00
N LEU A 87 5.76 2.89 6.08
CA LEU A 87 5.68 3.56 4.79
C LEU A 87 5.23 5.04 4.95
N ASP A 88 4.30 5.35 5.85
CA ASP A 88 3.91 6.72 6.17
C ASP A 88 5.11 7.51 6.72
N ILE A 89 5.82 6.98 7.71
CA ILE A 89 7.03 7.59 8.27
C ILE A 89 8.09 7.82 7.20
N SER A 90 8.30 6.84 6.33
CA SER A 90 9.25 6.93 5.23
C SER A 90 8.86 8.00 4.21
N THR A 91 7.56 8.11 3.90
CA THR A 91 7.02 9.16 3.01
C THR A 91 7.22 10.55 3.63
N GLU A 92 6.91 10.71 4.91
CA GLU A 92 7.18 11.98 5.61
C GLU A 92 8.66 12.33 5.69
N LYS A 93 9.54 11.34 5.86
CA LYS A 93 11.01 11.53 5.83
C LYS A 93 11.47 12.09 4.49
N PHE A 94 10.95 11.54 3.37
CA PHE A 94 11.21 12.07 2.03
C PHE A 94 10.70 13.52 1.90
N LEU A 95 9.48 13.80 2.32
CA LEU A 95 8.89 15.13 2.23
C LEU A 95 9.61 16.17 3.10
N ARG A 96 10.15 15.78 4.26
CA ARG A 96 11.00 16.66 5.08
C ARG A 96 12.37 16.91 4.45
N LYS A 97 12.94 15.94 3.77
CA LYS A 97 14.20 16.10 3.01
C LYS A 97 14.02 17.03 1.83
N HIS A 98 12.81 17.11 1.26
CA HIS A 98 12.46 17.96 0.14
C HIS A 98 11.35 18.94 0.54
N PRO A 99 11.67 20.06 1.24
CA PRO A 99 10.66 20.97 1.81
C PRO A 99 9.91 21.80 0.77
N GLY A 100 10.43 21.95 -0.44
CA GLY A 100 9.80 22.62 -1.58
C GLY A 100 8.89 21.71 -2.42
N PRO A 101 8.78 21.99 -3.74
CA PRO A 101 8.04 21.16 -4.68
C PRO A 101 8.50 19.72 -4.67
N ALA A 102 7.57 18.79 -4.63
CA ALA A 102 7.85 17.35 -4.64
C ALA A 102 6.61 16.58 -5.13
N THR A 103 6.83 15.43 -5.76
CA THR A 103 5.74 14.54 -6.20
C THR A 103 5.78 13.24 -5.41
N VAL A 104 4.63 12.82 -4.87
CA VAL A 104 4.42 11.49 -4.31
C VAL A 104 3.49 10.72 -5.23
N ILE A 105 3.92 9.55 -5.69
CA ILE A 105 3.14 8.62 -6.52
C ILE A 105 2.89 7.38 -5.66
N HIS A 106 1.66 7.18 -5.25
CA HIS A 106 1.24 6.03 -4.46
C HIS A 106 0.54 5.03 -5.38
N LEU A 107 1.27 3.97 -5.76
CA LEU A 107 0.76 2.91 -6.64
C LEU A 107 0.05 1.83 -5.84
N ALA A 108 -0.94 1.18 -6.46
CA ALA A 108 -1.79 0.20 -5.84
C ALA A 108 -2.40 0.73 -4.53
N CYS A 109 -2.90 1.96 -4.59
CA CYS A 109 -3.39 2.69 -3.41
C CYS A 109 -4.63 2.05 -2.78
N GLY A 110 -5.40 1.26 -3.52
CA GLY A 110 -6.60 0.60 -3.03
C GLY A 110 -7.51 1.53 -2.24
N LEU A 111 -7.85 1.09 -1.04
CA LEU A 111 -8.60 1.88 -0.04
C LEU A 111 -7.67 2.45 1.05
N ASP A 112 -6.40 2.61 0.75
CA ASP A 112 -5.46 3.24 1.69
C ASP A 112 -5.77 4.73 1.82
N THR A 113 -5.76 5.20 3.05
CA THR A 113 -6.01 6.59 3.43
C THR A 113 -4.72 7.38 3.62
N ARG A 114 -3.59 6.91 3.07
CA ARG A 114 -2.26 7.52 3.24
C ARG A 114 -2.24 8.99 2.81
N SER A 115 -2.89 9.33 1.71
CA SER A 115 -3.03 10.72 1.24
C SER A 115 -3.82 11.63 2.21
N LEU A 116 -4.59 11.05 3.13
CA LEU A 116 -5.30 11.77 4.21
C LEU A 116 -4.47 11.83 5.50
N ARG A 117 -3.67 10.77 5.80
CA ARG A 117 -2.89 10.66 7.05
C ARG A 117 -1.57 11.41 7.01
N VAL A 118 -0.85 11.34 5.87
CA VAL A 118 0.49 11.92 5.72
C VAL A 118 0.41 13.43 5.53
N ARG A 119 1.29 14.17 6.18
CA ARG A 119 1.40 15.64 6.04
C ARG A 119 2.21 15.99 4.78
N TRP A 120 1.56 15.92 3.63
CA TRP A 120 2.21 16.17 2.35
C TRP A 120 1.91 17.53 1.73
N GLN A 121 0.84 18.23 2.13
CA GLN A 121 0.39 19.48 1.54
C GLN A 121 1.47 20.57 1.58
N GLY A 122 1.54 21.39 0.54
CA GLY A 122 2.50 22.49 0.41
C GLY A 122 2.57 23.05 -1.01
N GLU A 123 3.20 24.20 -1.17
CA GLU A 123 3.40 24.84 -2.47
C GLU A 123 4.19 23.93 -3.42
N GLY A 124 3.64 23.74 -4.62
CA GLY A 124 4.25 22.87 -5.65
C GLY A 124 4.28 21.40 -5.30
N ARG A 125 3.56 20.95 -4.28
CA ARG A 125 3.44 19.54 -3.95
C ARG A 125 2.32 18.87 -4.73
N LEU A 126 2.57 17.64 -5.18
CA LEU A 126 1.60 16.83 -5.89
C LEU A 126 1.56 15.44 -5.24
N TRP A 127 0.36 15.00 -4.91
CA TRP A 127 0.08 13.61 -4.52
C TRP A 127 -0.77 12.92 -5.59
N ILE A 128 -0.32 11.75 -6.03
CA ILE A 128 -1.03 10.94 -7.02
C ILE A 128 -1.31 9.58 -6.40
N ASP A 129 -2.58 9.28 -6.16
CA ASP A 129 -3.04 7.92 -5.87
C ASP A 129 -3.36 7.22 -7.21
N ALA A 130 -2.83 6.02 -7.41
CA ALA A 130 -2.97 5.27 -8.65
C ALA A 130 -3.28 3.80 -8.38
N ASP A 131 -4.32 3.28 -9.05
CA ASP A 131 -4.71 1.86 -8.98
C ASP A 131 -5.40 1.41 -10.26
N GLN A 132 -5.80 0.16 -10.32
CA GLN A 132 -6.67 -0.37 -11.36
C GLN A 132 -8.02 0.34 -11.35
N LYS A 133 -8.68 0.36 -12.50
CA LYS A 133 -9.92 1.08 -12.70
C LYS A 133 -11.00 0.72 -11.67
N GLU A 134 -11.16 -0.56 -11.39
CA GLU A 134 -12.17 -1.08 -10.45
C GLU A 134 -11.92 -0.58 -9.02
N ALA A 135 -10.66 -0.57 -8.57
CA ALA A 135 -10.28 -0.05 -7.26
C ALA A 135 -10.51 1.47 -7.17
N VAL A 136 -10.19 2.21 -8.23
CA VAL A 136 -10.45 3.66 -8.31
C VAL A 136 -11.95 3.97 -8.28
N GLU A 137 -12.76 3.19 -9.00
CA GLU A 137 -14.22 3.34 -8.99
C GLU A 137 -14.83 3.03 -7.62
N LEU A 138 -14.37 1.98 -6.96
CA LEU A 138 -14.78 1.65 -5.59
C LEU A 138 -14.38 2.78 -4.63
N ARG A 139 -13.12 3.25 -4.70
CA ARG A 139 -12.63 4.35 -3.87
C ARG A 139 -13.51 5.59 -3.99
N ARG A 140 -13.84 6.02 -5.21
CA ARG A 140 -14.73 7.17 -5.46
C ARG A 140 -16.14 7.03 -4.89
N LYS A 141 -16.61 5.80 -4.72
CA LYS A 141 -17.95 5.53 -4.14
C LYS A 141 -17.98 5.64 -2.61
N ILE A 142 -16.85 5.30 -1.95
CA ILE A 142 -16.83 5.13 -0.49
C ILE A 142 -15.85 6.05 0.23
N MET A 143 -15.01 6.80 -0.50
CA MET A 143 -14.05 7.74 0.07
C MET A 143 -14.17 9.10 -0.60
N LYS A 144 -13.88 10.15 0.16
CA LYS A 144 -13.66 11.49 -0.40
C LYS A 144 -12.19 11.66 -0.72
N ASP A 145 -11.92 12.28 -1.88
CA ASP A 145 -10.56 12.65 -2.24
C ASP A 145 -10.05 13.76 -1.28
N PRO A 146 -8.72 13.80 -1.01
CA PRO A 146 -8.14 14.92 -0.29
C PRO A 146 -8.41 16.25 -0.99
N GLU A 147 -8.76 17.27 -0.21
CA GLU A 147 -8.92 18.67 -0.67
C GLU A 147 -7.77 19.51 -0.08
N PRO A 148 -6.57 19.50 -0.68
CA PRO A 148 -5.44 20.21 -0.13
C PRO A 148 -5.62 21.72 -0.23
N SER A 149 -5.34 22.44 0.86
CA SER A 149 -5.30 23.91 0.85
C SER A 149 -4.16 24.47 0.00
N LYS A 150 -3.07 23.71 -0.14
CA LYS A 150 -1.90 23.97 -0.97
C LYS A 150 -1.39 22.67 -1.56
N GLY A 151 -1.07 22.69 -2.85
CA GLY A 151 -0.66 21.51 -3.60
C GLY A 151 -1.79 20.96 -4.46
N GLU A 152 -1.56 19.83 -5.07
CA GLU A 152 -2.51 19.17 -5.98
C GLU A 152 -2.64 17.68 -5.61
N TYR A 153 -3.85 17.16 -5.69
CA TYR A 153 -4.17 15.74 -5.57
C TYR A 153 -4.74 15.21 -6.88
N ARG A 154 -4.33 14.00 -7.26
CA ARG A 154 -4.87 13.28 -8.41
C ARG A 154 -5.17 11.83 -8.04
N LEU A 155 -6.31 11.32 -8.49
CA LEU A 155 -6.65 9.91 -8.47
C LEU A 155 -6.75 9.39 -9.90
N ILE A 156 -5.86 8.47 -10.28
CA ILE A 156 -5.72 7.98 -11.66
C ILE A 156 -5.77 6.45 -11.73
N HIS A 157 -6.04 5.91 -12.92
CA HIS A 157 -6.06 4.46 -13.19
C HIS A 157 -5.16 4.10 -14.39
N PRO A 158 -3.83 4.18 -14.23
CA PRO A 158 -2.90 3.88 -15.32
C PRO A 158 -2.76 2.36 -15.51
N ASN A 159 -2.43 1.95 -16.73
CA ASN A 159 -1.88 0.62 -16.96
C ASN A 159 -0.36 0.65 -16.66
N ILE A 160 0.06 0.23 -15.47
CA ILE A 160 1.47 0.25 -15.04
C ILE A 160 2.38 -0.70 -15.86
N HIS A 161 1.81 -1.58 -16.68
CA HIS A 161 2.56 -2.44 -17.60
C HIS A 161 2.90 -1.75 -18.93
N ASP A 162 2.23 -0.64 -19.23
CA ASP A 162 2.51 0.18 -20.41
C ASP A 162 3.77 1.02 -20.18
N ASP A 163 4.62 1.13 -21.19
CA ASP A 163 5.86 1.91 -21.09
C ASP A 163 5.59 3.42 -21.06
N ALA A 164 4.47 3.87 -21.59
CA ALA A 164 4.09 5.28 -21.67
C ALA A 164 3.28 5.78 -20.45
N TRP A 165 2.91 4.91 -19.50
CA TRP A 165 1.96 5.26 -18.44
C TRP A 165 2.33 6.51 -17.64
N LEU A 166 3.63 6.75 -17.39
CA LEU A 166 4.11 7.95 -16.66
C LEU A 166 3.95 9.22 -17.51
N VAL A 167 4.18 9.12 -18.83
CA VAL A 167 3.99 10.22 -19.78
C VAL A 167 2.51 10.55 -19.91
N ASP A 168 1.68 9.53 -20.13
CA ASP A 168 0.23 9.68 -20.33
C ASP A 168 -0.45 10.21 -19.07
N SER A 169 0.04 9.84 -17.90
CA SER A 169 -0.40 10.37 -16.61
C SER A 169 0.13 11.77 -16.30
N LYS A 170 0.94 12.36 -17.20
CA LYS A 170 1.54 13.70 -17.05
C LYS A 170 2.26 13.87 -15.72
N ILE A 171 3.10 12.89 -15.36
CA ILE A 171 3.89 12.94 -14.13
C ILE A 171 4.95 14.04 -14.25
N PRO A 172 5.02 15.00 -13.31
CA PRO A 172 6.03 16.07 -13.35
C PRO A 172 7.46 15.54 -13.25
N THR A 173 8.37 16.19 -13.97
CA THR A 173 9.80 15.87 -14.00
C THR A 173 10.67 17.09 -13.70
N ASP A 174 10.15 18.07 -13.02
CA ASP A 174 10.80 19.32 -12.59
C ASP A 174 11.10 19.35 -11.10
N ARG A 175 10.84 18.27 -10.40
CA ARG A 175 10.95 18.17 -8.93
C ARG A 175 11.25 16.74 -8.47
N PRO A 176 11.82 16.56 -7.24
CA PRO A 176 12.04 15.23 -6.68
C PRO A 176 10.76 14.40 -6.60
N ALA A 177 10.87 13.09 -6.86
CA ALA A 177 9.75 12.17 -6.85
C ALA A 177 9.95 11.03 -5.84
N LEU A 178 8.88 10.69 -5.11
CA LEU A 178 8.77 9.46 -4.34
C LEU A 178 7.71 8.57 -4.99
N VAL A 179 8.08 7.34 -5.27
CA VAL A 179 7.11 6.29 -5.63
C VAL A 179 6.97 5.36 -4.43
N VAL A 180 5.76 5.22 -3.91
CA VAL A 180 5.45 4.35 -2.79
C VAL A 180 4.35 3.38 -3.16
N PHE A 181 4.50 2.10 -2.79
CA PHE A 181 3.45 1.10 -2.96
C PHE A 181 3.52 0.03 -1.87
N GLU A 182 2.34 -0.48 -1.51
CA GLU A 182 2.14 -1.44 -0.46
C GLU A 182 1.32 -2.63 -0.96
N GLY A 183 1.82 -3.85 -0.71
CA GLY A 183 1.11 -5.07 -1.07
C GLY A 183 0.95 -5.33 -2.57
N LEU A 184 1.73 -4.66 -3.43
CA LEU A 184 1.68 -4.83 -4.88
C LEU A 184 2.60 -5.96 -5.36
N THR A 185 3.85 -5.98 -4.89
CA THR A 185 4.89 -6.87 -5.43
C THR A 185 4.54 -8.35 -5.38
N PRO A 186 3.86 -8.89 -4.35
CA PRO A 186 3.53 -10.32 -4.32
C PRO A 186 2.67 -10.81 -5.48
N TYR A 187 1.86 -9.92 -6.07
CA TYR A 187 0.93 -10.26 -7.14
C TYR A 187 1.53 -10.16 -8.54
N LEU A 188 2.64 -9.46 -8.68
CA LEU A 188 3.38 -9.32 -9.93
C LEU A 188 4.36 -10.48 -10.12
N THR A 189 4.65 -10.84 -11.36
CA THR A 189 5.77 -11.71 -11.68
C THR A 189 7.10 -10.97 -11.51
N GLN A 190 8.22 -11.69 -11.46
CA GLN A 190 9.54 -11.08 -11.38
C GLN A 190 9.81 -10.09 -12.53
N ASP A 191 9.42 -10.45 -13.75
CA ASP A 191 9.63 -9.61 -14.94
C ASP A 191 8.76 -8.35 -14.88
N GLU A 192 7.53 -8.46 -14.34
CA GLU A 192 6.65 -7.30 -14.15
C GLU A 192 7.19 -6.35 -13.08
N VAL A 193 7.71 -6.87 -11.95
CA VAL A 193 8.36 -6.04 -10.93
C VAL A 193 9.57 -5.32 -11.51
N HIS A 194 10.45 -6.05 -12.18
CA HIS A 194 11.64 -5.45 -12.82
C HIS A 194 11.25 -4.45 -13.90
N GLY A 195 10.24 -4.76 -14.72
CA GLY A 195 9.70 -3.88 -15.75
C GLY A 195 9.14 -2.58 -15.18
N LEU A 196 8.31 -2.67 -14.15
CA LEU A 196 7.75 -1.50 -13.44
C LEU A 196 8.87 -0.59 -12.89
N LEU A 197 9.83 -1.17 -12.17
CA LEU A 197 10.94 -0.41 -11.60
C LEU A 197 11.81 0.24 -12.69
N ARG A 198 12.10 -0.47 -13.80
CA ARG A 198 12.86 0.11 -14.93
C ARG A 198 12.12 1.28 -15.56
N ARG A 199 10.79 1.18 -15.79
CA ARG A 199 9.98 2.29 -16.33
C ARG A 199 10.06 3.52 -15.46
N ILE A 200 9.89 3.35 -14.15
CA ILE A 200 9.96 4.45 -13.20
C ILE A 200 11.36 5.11 -13.23
N VAL A 201 12.40 4.31 -13.04
CA VAL A 201 13.78 4.81 -12.98
C VAL A 201 14.17 5.49 -14.29
N SER A 202 13.92 4.86 -15.44
CA SER A 202 14.26 5.41 -16.76
C SER A 202 13.50 6.71 -17.04
N TYR A 203 12.22 6.78 -16.67
CA TYR A 203 11.40 7.98 -16.88
C TYR A 203 11.99 9.21 -16.20
N PHE A 204 12.39 9.08 -14.94
CA PHE A 204 12.94 10.18 -14.17
C PHE A 204 14.39 10.47 -14.51
N GLN A 205 15.25 9.46 -14.63
CA GLN A 205 16.68 9.65 -14.92
C GLN A 205 16.93 10.30 -16.28
N GLN A 206 16.20 9.90 -17.32
CA GLN A 206 16.29 10.53 -18.66
C GLN A 206 15.95 12.03 -18.64
N ARG A 207 15.30 12.49 -17.58
CA ARG A 207 14.88 13.89 -17.41
C ARG A 207 15.67 14.60 -16.29
N GLY A 208 16.75 13.95 -15.81
CA GLY A 208 17.61 14.52 -14.76
C GLY A 208 16.95 14.65 -13.39
N VAL A 209 15.89 13.90 -13.11
CA VAL A 209 15.19 13.93 -11.85
C VAL A 209 15.66 12.79 -10.96
N HIS A 210 15.99 13.10 -9.71
CA HIS A 210 16.32 12.14 -8.68
C HIS A 210 15.08 11.85 -7.81
N GLY A 211 15.00 10.63 -7.29
CA GLY A 211 13.89 10.24 -6.45
C GLY A 211 14.16 9.00 -5.63
N GLU A 212 13.09 8.56 -4.97
CA GLU A 212 13.12 7.37 -4.12
C GLU A 212 11.96 6.45 -4.47
N ILE A 213 12.16 5.14 -4.30
CA ILE A 213 11.11 4.12 -4.38
C ILE A 213 11.04 3.42 -3.02
N ARG A 214 9.83 3.30 -2.47
CA ARG A 214 9.55 2.69 -1.17
C ARG A 214 8.45 1.65 -1.32
N PHE A 215 8.72 0.41 -0.94
CA PHE A 215 7.73 -0.65 -1.05
C PHE A 215 8.01 -1.81 -0.08
N ASP A 216 7.01 -2.66 0.09
CA ASP A 216 7.15 -3.92 0.79
C ASP A 216 7.23 -5.10 -0.17
N ALA A 217 7.94 -6.15 0.27
CA ALA A 217 7.95 -7.42 -0.42
C ALA A 217 8.01 -8.57 0.61
N ILE A 218 7.40 -9.69 0.26
CA ILE A 218 7.52 -10.91 1.04
C ILE A 218 8.83 -11.62 0.68
N GLY A 219 9.36 -12.39 1.63
CA GLY A 219 10.49 -13.29 1.40
C GLY A 219 10.04 -14.70 1.03
N VAL A 220 10.99 -15.57 0.70
CA VAL A 220 10.71 -16.94 0.24
C VAL A 220 9.95 -17.79 1.26
N VAL A 221 10.18 -17.60 2.55
CA VAL A 221 9.46 -18.33 3.61
C VAL A 221 7.97 -17.94 3.61
N SER A 222 7.68 -16.64 3.54
CA SER A 222 6.30 -16.14 3.46
C SER A 222 5.63 -16.54 2.14
N TYR A 223 6.37 -16.58 1.05
CA TYR A 223 5.90 -17.06 -0.25
C TYR A 223 5.41 -18.52 -0.16
N TRP A 224 6.24 -19.43 0.35
CA TRP A 224 5.88 -20.84 0.52
C TRP A 224 4.75 -21.02 1.52
N ALA A 225 4.80 -20.35 2.66
CA ALA A 225 3.72 -20.37 3.64
C ALA A 225 2.37 -19.95 3.04
N SER A 226 2.36 -18.86 2.28
CA SER A 226 1.16 -18.37 1.61
C SER A 226 0.65 -19.37 0.55
N THR A 227 1.55 -19.96 -0.21
CA THR A 227 1.20 -20.92 -1.26
C THR A 227 0.63 -22.22 -0.68
N ILE A 228 1.11 -22.69 0.48
CA ILE A 228 0.65 -23.92 1.11
C ILE A 228 -0.65 -23.69 1.89
N TRP A 229 -0.69 -22.67 2.75
CA TRP A 229 -1.80 -22.47 3.71
C TRP A 229 -2.93 -21.59 3.19
N PHE A 230 -2.65 -20.64 2.31
CA PHE A 230 -3.63 -19.67 1.82
C PHE A 230 -4.03 -19.86 0.35
N ASN A 231 -3.53 -20.91 -0.32
CA ASN A 231 -3.79 -21.17 -1.75
C ASN A 231 -5.29 -21.20 -2.08
N ALA A 232 -6.12 -21.87 -1.26
CA ALA A 232 -7.56 -21.95 -1.49
C ALA A 232 -8.23 -20.57 -1.38
N THR A 233 -7.77 -19.72 -0.46
CA THR A 233 -8.28 -18.35 -0.29
C THR A 233 -7.84 -17.47 -1.44
N LEU A 234 -6.56 -17.51 -1.82
CA LEU A 234 -6.03 -16.76 -2.96
C LEU A 234 -6.73 -17.14 -4.28
N LYS A 235 -6.99 -18.43 -4.49
CA LYS A 235 -7.74 -18.91 -5.67
C LYS A 235 -9.18 -18.39 -5.70
N ARG A 236 -9.88 -18.36 -4.54
CA ARG A 236 -11.22 -17.75 -4.46
C ARG A 236 -11.20 -16.27 -4.81
N MET A 237 -10.14 -15.57 -4.42
CA MET A 237 -9.91 -14.16 -4.73
C MET A 237 -9.42 -13.93 -6.17
N GLY A 238 -9.31 -15.00 -7.00
CA GLY A 238 -8.84 -14.88 -8.38
C GLY A 238 -7.38 -14.47 -8.51
N THR A 239 -6.58 -14.61 -7.43
CA THR A 239 -5.20 -14.14 -7.37
C THR A 239 -4.24 -15.25 -6.92
N ARG A 240 -2.95 -15.03 -7.14
CA ARG A 240 -1.87 -15.88 -6.65
C ARG A 240 -0.66 -15.01 -6.28
N ILE A 241 0.20 -15.56 -5.44
CA ILE A 241 1.49 -14.93 -5.12
C ILE A 241 2.51 -15.43 -6.13
N ASN A 242 3.19 -14.49 -6.81
CA ASN A 242 4.11 -14.79 -7.92
C ASN A 242 5.55 -14.32 -7.64
N TYR A 243 5.76 -13.42 -6.68
CA TYR A 243 7.05 -12.81 -6.43
C TYR A 243 7.44 -12.84 -4.96
N TYR A 244 8.72 -12.98 -4.70
CA TYR A 244 9.35 -12.76 -3.41
C TYR A 244 10.74 -12.11 -3.57
N LEU A 245 11.19 -11.42 -2.54
CA LEU A 245 12.46 -10.71 -2.52
C LEU A 245 13.25 -11.07 -1.25
N ASN A 246 14.35 -11.81 -1.41
CA ASN A 246 15.24 -12.15 -0.29
C ASN A 246 16.42 -11.19 -0.17
N ASP A 247 17.00 -10.78 -1.30
CA ASP A 247 18.12 -9.86 -1.35
C ASP A 247 17.77 -8.63 -2.18
N PRO A 248 17.50 -7.45 -1.54
CA PRO A 248 17.14 -6.24 -2.26
C PRO A 248 18.22 -5.77 -3.24
N LYS A 249 19.50 -6.12 -3.03
CA LYS A 249 20.59 -5.80 -3.96
C LYS A 249 20.47 -6.51 -5.31
N THR A 250 19.64 -7.56 -5.40
CA THR A 250 19.34 -8.18 -6.69
C THR A 250 18.63 -7.22 -7.64
N LEU A 251 17.85 -6.29 -7.10
CA LEU A 251 17.17 -5.26 -7.90
C LEU A 251 18.15 -4.24 -8.48
N GLU A 252 19.21 -3.89 -7.77
CA GLU A 252 20.26 -3.01 -8.32
C GLU A 252 20.93 -3.61 -9.56
N ARG A 253 21.15 -4.94 -9.55
CA ARG A 253 21.74 -5.67 -10.68
C ARG A 253 20.80 -5.76 -11.89
N ASN A 254 19.49 -5.80 -11.65
CA ASN A 254 18.48 -6.03 -12.69
C ASN A 254 17.78 -4.76 -13.18
N VAL A 255 17.93 -3.66 -12.44
CA VAL A 255 17.30 -2.35 -12.74
C VAL A 255 18.40 -1.29 -12.76
N PRO A 256 18.97 -0.97 -13.95
CA PRO A 256 19.99 0.05 -14.07
C PRO A 256 19.55 1.38 -13.47
N GLY A 257 20.45 1.99 -12.69
CA GLY A 257 20.18 3.27 -12.05
C GLY A 257 19.48 3.19 -10.69
N LEU A 258 18.91 2.03 -10.32
CA LEU A 258 18.34 1.82 -9.00
C LEU A 258 19.44 1.46 -7.99
N ARG A 259 19.42 2.06 -6.80
CA ARG A 259 20.36 1.80 -5.71
C ARG A 259 19.61 1.47 -4.42
N PHE A 260 19.96 0.37 -3.79
CA PHE A 260 19.40 0.02 -2.49
C PHE A 260 19.92 0.99 -1.42
N LYS A 261 19.00 1.54 -0.64
CA LYS A 261 19.30 2.54 0.37
C LYS A 261 19.18 1.99 1.78
N GLU A 262 18.01 1.44 2.09
CA GLU A 262 17.73 0.98 3.44
C GLU A 262 16.63 -0.10 3.46
N ARG A 263 16.66 -0.93 4.50
CA ARG A 263 15.53 -1.72 4.94
C ARG A 263 14.73 -0.86 5.92
N MET A 264 13.47 -0.61 5.62
CA MET A 264 12.62 0.28 6.42
C MET A 264 12.02 -0.43 7.62
N PHE A 265 11.65 -1.69 7.47
CA PHE A 265 11.09 -2.53 8.52
C PHE A 265 11.27 -4.02 8.20
N GLY A 266 11.11 -4.85 9.22
CA GLY A 266 11.19 -6.30 9.13
C GLY A 266 10.59 -6.96 10.37
N MET A 267 10.80 -8.27 10.53
CA MET A 267 10.30 -9.01 11.71
C MET A 267 10.73 -8.43 13.06
N PRO A 268 11.98 -7.94 13.24
CA PRO A 268 12.38 -7.37 14.52
C PRO A 268 11.53 -6.20 14.99
N ASP A 269 10.91 -5.45 14.08
CA ASP A 269 10.06 -4.30 14.43
C ASP A 269 8.78 -4.71 15.16
N LEU A 270 8.39 -5.99 15.07
CA LEU A 270 7.25 -6.55 15.82
C LEU A 270 7.49 -6.64 17.33
N LEU A 271 8.74 -6.49 17.81
CA LEU A 271 9.08 -6.49 19.24
C LEU A 271 8.22 -5.53 20.08
N THR A 272 7.79 -4.44 19.48
CA THR A 272 7.03 -3.38 20.16
C THR A 272 5.53 -3.69 20.29
N LEU A 273 5.03 -4.79 19.72
CA LEU A 273 3.62 -5.09 19.56
C LEU A 273 3.07 -6.09 20.60
N GLY A 274 3.45 -5.92 21.88
CA GLY A 274 3.01 -6.78 22.97
C GLY A 274 3.76 -8.12 23.05
N PHE A 275 3.32 -9.02 23.95
CA PHE A 275 4.05 -10.25 24.25
C PHE A 275 4.26 -11.15 23.03
N LEU A 276 3.21 -11.37 22.22
CA LEU A 276 3.32 -12.18 21.01
C LEU A 276 4.25 -11.51 19.98
N GLY A 277 4.12 -10.20 19.80
CA GLY A 277 5.00 -9.41 18.96
C GLY A 277 6.45 -9.48 19.45
N TRP A 278 6.67 -9.43 20.76
CA TRP A 278 7.98 -9.59 21.38
C TRP A 278 8.60 -10.96 21.05
N VAL A 279 7.85 -12.06 21.21
CA VAL A 279 8.34 -13.42 20.89
C VAL A 279 8.72 -13.52 19.41
N ILE A 280 7.83 -13.10 18.51
CA ILE A 280 8.05 -13.15 17.06
C ILE A 280 9.21 -12.22 16.66
N GLY A 281 9.25 -11.01 17.21
CA GLY A 281 10.30 -10.03 16.93
C GLY A 281 11.66 -10.47 17.46
N PHE A 282 11.72 -11.10 18.66
CA PHE A 282 12.96 -11.66 19.20
C PHE A 282 13.49 -12.82 18.35
N LEU A 283 12.60 -13.71 17.91
CA LEU A 283 12.98 -14.77 16.96
C LEU A 283 13.44 -14.17 15.63
N GLY A 284 12.76 -13.12 15.17
CA GLY A 284 13.14 -12.35 13.98
C GLY A 284 14.53 -11.70 14.14
N TRP A 285 14.82 -11.09 15.28
CA TRP A 285 16.13 -10.52 15.58
C TRP A 285 17.22 -11.59 15.62
N LEU A 286 16.93 -12.72 16.26
CA LEU A 286 17.86 -13.84 16.31
C LEU A 286 18.19 -14.39 14.90
N THR A 287 17.16 -14.49 14.04
CA THR A 287 17.35 -14.95 12.65
C THR A 287 18.00 -13.89 11.76
N ASP A 288 17.88 -12.60 12.11
CA ASP A 288 18.53 -11.50 11.37
C ASP A 288 20.06 -11.56 11.52
N LEU A 289 20.56 -12.01 12.66
CA LEU A 289 21.99 -12.29 12.87
C LEU A 289 22.56 -13.28 11.84
N PHE A 290 21.70 -14.15 11.30
CA PHE A 290 22.06 -15.14 10.28
C PHE A 290 21.57 -14.76 8.88
N GLY A 291 21.07 -13.52 8.67
CA GLY A 291 20.54 -13.06 7.39
C GLY A 291 19.22 -13.72 6.95
N VAL A 292 18.56 -14.47 7.84
CA VAL A 292 17.36 -15.27 7.51
C VAL A 292 16.08 -14.45 7.55
N THR A 293 16.05 -13.33 8.24
CA THR A 293 14.82 -12.48 8.31
C THR A 293 14.43 -11.84 6.98
N SER A 294 15.39 -11.61 6.08
CA SER A 294 15.08 -11.20 4.72
C SER A 294 14.25 -12.25 3.97
N TRP A 295 14.32 -13.53 4.38
CA TRP A 295 13.53 -14.62 3.80
C TRP A 295 12.04 -14.57 4.17
N ILE A 296 11.67 -13.82 5.19
CA ILE A 296 10.27 -13.59 5.57
C ILE A 296 9.71 -12.37 4.81
N GLY A 297 10.55 -11.37 4.57
CA GLY A 297 10.18 -10.15 3.87
C GLY A 297 10.39 -8.90 4.71
N GLY A 298 9.98 -7.77 4.17
CA GLY A 298 10.10 -6.47 4.82
C GLY A 298 9.78 -5.29 3.90
N GLY A 299 10.07 -4.10 4.39
CA GLY A 299 10.00 -2.88 3.60
C GLY A 299 11.37 -2.43 3.14
N TYR A 300 11.44 -1.97 1.92
CA TYR A 300 12.69 -1.63 1.23
C TYR A 300 12.63 -0.23 0.63
N GLY A 301 13.73 0.48 0.78
CA GLY A 301 13.93 1.78 0.19
C GLY A 301 15.07 1.78 -0.81
N PHE A 302 14.81 2.40 -1.95
CA PHE A 302 15.76 2.59 -3.04
C PHE A 302 15.81 4.05 -3.44
N GLU A 303 16.90 4.45 -4.11
CA GLU A 303 17.05 5.76 -4.77
C GLU A 303 17.45 5.57 -6.23
N PHE A 304 17.14 6.56 -7.07
CA PHE A 304 17.49 6.59 -8.50
C PHE A 304 17.90 7.98 -8.95
#